data_16b59cb7281440be13894da90682072a
#
_entry.id   16b59cb7281440be13894da90682072a
#
_cell.length_a   1.000
_cell.length_b   1.000
_cell.length_c   1.000
_cell.angle_alpha   90.00
_cell.angle_beta   90.00
_cell.angle_gamma   90.00
#
_symmetry.space_group_name_H-M   'P 1'
#
loop_
_entity.id
_entity.type
_entity.pdbx_description
1 polymer ?
#
loop_
_entity_poly.entity_id
_entity_poly.type
_entity_poly.pdbx_seq_one_letter_code
_entity_poly.pdbx_strand_id
1 'polypeptide(L)'
;MKHFLILSFIMITCSTWAQSATAYFDKALKKAEAGNTKGAIADYTKAISMNSKFVEAYQNRGVAKVKLNDLKGAQADFSKTIELDSMNADAFTGRANVNYKLNNFKETIDDCTASLGLNPKDYIAYNLRALAYNKLGDKKNACKDFSKAIELGSQSAIKNKATFCK
;
A
#
# COMPACT_ATOMS: atom_id res chain seq x y z
N MET A 1 -6.37 48.03 6.10
CA MET A 1 -6.78 47.48 4.79
C MET A 1 -5.73 46.62 4.07
N LYS A 2 -4.40 46.82 4.26
CA LYS A 2 -3.35 46.04 3.56
C LYS A 2 -3.20 44.58 4.03
N HIS A 3 -3.55 44.28 5.27
CA HIS A 3 -3.43 42.88 5.81
C HIS A 3 -4.56 41.94 5.38
N PHE A 4 -5.71 42.43 4.98
CA PHE A 4 -6.85 41.61 4.52
C PHE A 4 -6.65 41.05 3.11
N LEU A 5 -5.90 41.78 2.26
CA LEU A 5 -5.60 41.36 0.89
C LEU A 5 -4.55 40.25 0.82
N ILE A 6 -3.62 40.17 1.78
CA ILE A 6 -2.57 39.13 1.82
C ILE A 6 -3.13 37.78 2.22
N LEU A 7 -4.06 37.74 3.20
CA LEU A 7 -4.71 36.52 3.64
C LEU A 7 -5.61 35.90 2.56
N SER A 8 -6.33 36.69 1.78
CA SER A 8 -7.16 36.22 0.67
C SER A 8 -6.31 35.68 -0.49
N PHE A 9 -5.13 36.21 -0.74
CA PHE A 9 -4.23 35.77 -1.81
C PHE A 9 -3.59 34.39 -1.43
N ILE A 10 -3.23 34.17 -0.17
CA ILE A 10 -2.67 32.91 0.32
C ILE A 10 -3.72 31.78 0.28
N MET A 11 -4.97 32.07 0.61
CA MET A 11 -6.05 31.06 0.54
C MET A 11 -6.40 30.65 -0.89
N ILE A 12 -6.38 31.58 -1.85
CA ILE A 12 -6.67 31.29 -3.25
C ILE A 12 -5.56 30.43 -3.86
N THR A 13 -4.30 30.70 -3.57
CA THR A 13 -3.18 29.92 -4.10
C THR A 13 -3.17 28.50 -3.53
N CYS A 14 -3.48 28.30 -2.25
CA CYS A 14 -3.53 26.98 -1.64
C CYS A 14 -4.63 26.10 -2.25
N SER A 15 -5.81 26.68 -2.54
CA SER A 15 -6.93 25.93 -3.16
C SER A 15 -6.63 25.52 -4.61
N THR A 16 -5.97 26.37 -5.39
CA THR A 16 -5.61 26.05 -6.79
C THR A 16 -4.53 24.96 -6.87
N TRP A 17 -3.59 24.94 -5.95
CA TRP A 17 -2.57 23.88 -5.89
C TRP A 17 -3.18 22.52 -5.51
N ALA A 18 -4.11 22.48 -4.54
CA ALA A 18 -4.82 21.26 -4.17
C ALA A 18 -5.67 20.71 -5.32
N GLN A 19 -6.41 21.57 -6.04
CA GLN A 19 -7.15 21.18 -7.24
C GLN A 19 -6.24 20.63 -8.34
N SER A 20 -5.05 21.18 -8.50
CA SER A 20 -4.07 20.72 -9.47
C SER A 20 -3.47 19.36 -9.08
N ALA A 21 -3.20 19.11 -7.80
CA ALA A 21 -2.72 17.81 -7.32
C ALA A 21 -3.76 16.70 -7.56
N THR A 22 -5.03 16.97 -7.27
CA THR A 22 -6.14 16.05 -7.50
C THR A 22 -6.31 15.76 -9.00
N ALA A 23 -6.21 16.78 -9.86
CA ALA A 23 -6.32 16.57 -11.31
C ALA A 23 -5.23 15.64 -11.86
N TYR A 24 -3.98 15.75 -11.37
CA TYR A 24 -2.93 14.79 -11.73
C TYR A 24 -3.17 13.39 -11.17
N PHE A 25 -3.70 13.30 -9.96
CA PHE A 25 -4.09 12.01 -9.36
C PHE A 25 -5.17 11.30 -10.18
N ASP A 26 -6.25 12.00 -10.55
CA ASP A 26 -7.32 11.46 -11.39
C ASP A 26 -6.83 11.00 -12.76
N LYS A 27 -5.93 11.79 -13.36
CA LYS A 27 -5.27 11.41 -14.62
C LYS A 27 -4.41 10.15 -14.46
N ALA A 28 -3.74 10.01 -13.33
CA ALA A 28 -2.95 8.83 -13.01
C ALA A 28 -3.83 7.59 -12.86
N LEU A 29 -4.98 7.70 -12.18
CA LEU A 29 -5.96 6.60 -12.04
C LEU A 29 -6.41 6.11 -13.42
N LYS A 30 -6.85 7.01 -14.30
CA LYS A 30 -7.27 6.67 -15.67
C LYS A 30 -6.17 5.94 -16.46
N LYS A 31 -4.90 6.39 -16.31
CA LYS A 31 -3.77 5.71 -16.94
C LYS A 31 -3.49 4.34 -16.35
N ALA A 32 -3.63 4.18 -15.03
CA ALA A 32 -3.44 2.90 -14.36
C ALA A 32 -4.50 1.88 -14.78
N GLU A 33 -5.76 2.29 -14.92
CA GLU A 33 -6.89 1.49 -15.43
C GLU A 33 -6.66 1.09 -16.90
N ALA A 34 -6.14 2.00 -17.72
CA ALA A 34 -5.78 1.73 -19.12
C ALA A 34 -4.48 0.88 -19.27
N GLY A 35 -3.87 0.41 -18.18
CA GLY A 35 -2.64 -0.38 -18.19
C GLY A 35 -1.36 0.43 -18.42
N ASN A 36 -1.45 1.74 -18.60
CA ASN A 36 -0.27 2.62 -18.73
C ASN A 36 0.36 2.91 -17.36
N THR A 37 0.97 1.88 -16.77
CA THR A 37 1.54 1.94 -15.42
C THR A 37 2.67 2.99 -15.30
N LYS A 38 3.55 3.11 -16.32
CA LYS A 38 4.61 4.12 -16.30
C LYS A 38 4.07 5.54 -16.33
N GLY A 39 3.05 5.78 -17.17
CA GLY A 39 2.37 7.06 -17.25
C GLY A 39 1.61 7.42 -15.97
N ALA A 40 1.04 6.43 -15.29
CA ALA A 40 0.39 6.62 -13.99
C ALA A 40 1.40 7.03 -12.91
N ILE A 41 2.55 6.37 -12.82
CA ILE A 41 3.63 6.74 -11.87
C ILE A 41 4.09 8.18 -12.08
N ALA A 42 4.23 8.64 -13.33
CA ALA A 42 4.62 10.01 -13.63
C ALA A 42 3.58 11.03 -13.10
N ASP A 43 2.29 10.76 -13.35
CA ASP A 43 1.23 11.66 -12.90
C ASP A 43 1.03 11.61 -11.37
N TYR A 44 1.11 10.43 -10.71
CA TYR A 44 1.15 10.36 -9.23
C TYR A 44 2.34 11.15 -8.66
N THR A 45 3.52 11.06 -9.29
CA THR A 45 4.69 11.82 -8.86
C THR A 45 4.45 13.32 -8.96
N LYS A 46 3.75 13.77 -10.01
CA LYS A 46 3.37 15.17 -10.17
C LYS A 46 2.36 15.61 -9.10
N ALA A 47 1.35 14.79 -8.82
CA ALA A 47 0.39 15.03 -7.74
C ALA A 47 1.10 15.18 -6.38
N ILE A 48 2.03 14.28 -6.06
CA ILE A 48 2.84 14.31 -4.84
C ILE A 48 3.73 15.56 -4.78
N SER A 49 4.31 15.99 -5.89
CA SER A 49 5.13 17.20 -5.92
C SER A 49 4.33 18.47 -5.62
N MET A 50 3.03 18.44 -5.86
CA MET A 50 2.10 19.54 -5.56
C MET A 50 1.49 19.43 -4.17
N ASN A 51 1.28 18.21 -3.68
CA ASN A 51 0.81 17.93 -2.33
C ASN A 51 1.62 16.78 -1.72
N SER A 52 2.64 17.11 -0.96
CA SER A 52 3.53 16.14 -0.31
C SER A 52 2.87 15.32 0.81
N LYS A 53 1.60 15.62 1.15
CA LYS A 53 0.78 14.87 2.11
C LYS A 53 -0.36 14.08 1.45
N PHE A 54 -0.29 13.88 0.13
CA PHE A 54 -1.33 13.17 -0.61
C PHE A 54 -1.20 11.65 -0.42
N VAL A 55 -1.81 11.13 0.62
CA VAL A 55 -1.72 9.72 1.07
C VAL A 55 -2.04 8.75 -0.07
N GLU A 56 -3.18 8.95 -0.74
CA GLU A 56 -3.66 8.07 -1.80
C GLU A 56 -2.73 8.06 -3.02
N ALA A 57 -2.06 9.18 -3.29
CA ALA A 57 -1.11 9.24 -4.40
C ALA A 57 0.16 8.42 -4.13
N TYR A 58 0.67 8.42 -2.89
CA TYR A 58 1.75 7.54 -2.48
C TYR A 58 1.32 6.08 -2.54
N GLN A 59 0.18 5.71 -1.96
CA GLN A 59 -0.33 4.35 -1.94
C GLN A 59 -0.48 3.79 -3.37
N ASN A 60 -1.16 4.52 -4.26
CA ASN A 60 -1.39 4.08 -5.63
C ASN A 60 -0.09 4.05 -6.45
N ARG A 61 0.85 4.97 -6.23
CA ARG A 61 2.17 4.92 -6.85
C ARG A 61 2.97 3.70 -6.38
N GLY A 62 2.89 3.36 -5.09
CA GLY A 62 3.48 2.14 -4.54
C GLY A 62 2.95 0.89 -5.24
N VAL A 63 1.63 0.76 -5.38
CA VAL A 63 0.99 -0.34 -6.15
C VAL A 63 1.47 -0.37 -7.60
N ALA A 64 1.54 0.78 -8.27
CA ALA A 64 2.02 0.86 -9.65
C ALA A 64 3.49 0.46 -9.78
N LYS A 65 4.35 0.82 -8.81
CA LYS A 65 5.75 0.40 -8.77
C LYS A 65 5.92 -1.10 -8.55
N VAL A 66 5.07 -1.73 -7.70
CA VAL A 66 5.05 -3.20 -7.55
C VAL A 66 4.79 -3.88 -8.90
N LYS A 67 3.85 -3.37 -9.70
CA LYS A 67 3.56 -3.89 -11.05
C LYS A 67 4.78 -3.81 -12.00
N LEU A 68 5.62 -2.82 -11.84
CA LEU A 68 6.86 -2.66 -12.62
C LEU A 68 8.09 -3.32 -11.96
N ASN A 69 7.90 -4.05 -10.86
CA ASN A 69 8.97 -4.68 -10.08
C ASN A 69 9.97 -3.67 -9.46
N ASP A 70 9.60 -2.39 -9.33
CA ASP A 70 10.35 -1.41 -8.53
C ASP A 70 10.02 -1.59 -7.05
N LEU A 71 10.55 -2.67 -6.46
CA LEU A 71 10.21 -3.06 -5.09
C LEU A 71 10.72 -2.05 -4.05
N LYS A 72 11.91 -1.49 -4.24
CA LYS A 72 12.46 -0.49 -3.32
C LYS A 72 11.67 0.82 -3.35
N GLY A 73 11.31 1.28 -4.56
CA GLY A 73 10.46 2.45 -4.71
C GLY A 73 9.05 2.26 -4.15
N ALA A 74 8.49 1.05 -4.30
CA ALA A 74 7.19 0.71 -3.71
C ALA A 74 7.24 0.68 -2.17
N GLN A 75 8.30 0.10 -1.58
CA GLN A 75 8.52 0.07 -0.14
C GLN A 75 8.57 1.49 0.46
N ALA A 76 9.29 2.39 -0.22
CA ALA A 76 9.37 3.79 0.21
C ALA A 76 7.99 4.48 0.16
N ASP A 77 7.21 4.25 -0.91
CA ASP A 77 5.89 4.85 -1.06
C ASP A 77 4.90 4.33 0.00
N PHE A 78 4.83 3.02 0.26
CA PHE A 78 4.00 2.48 1.34
C PHE A 78 4.45 2.95 2.72
N SER A 79 5.76 3.06 2.95
CA SER A 79 6.27 3.62 4.21
C SER A 79 5.84 5.07 4.41
N LYS A 80 5.83 5.87 3.33
CA LYS A 80 5.33 7.25 3.38
C LYS A 80 3.81 7.30 3.58
N THR A 81 3.07 6.38 2.99
CA THR A 81 1.63 6.22 3.25
C THR A 81 1.36 5.98 4.73
N ILE A 82 2.08 5.03 5.36
CA ILE A 82 1.94 4.71 6.78
C ILE A 82 2.37 5.88 7.69
N GLU A 83 3.41 6.61 7.31
CA GLU A 83 3.84 7.83 8.04
C GLU A 83 2.75 8.90 8.06
N LEU A 84 2.06 9.07 6.93
CA LEU A 84 1.00 10.08 6.77
C LEU A 84 -0.34 9.62 7.34
N ASP A 85 -0.63 8.32 7.28
CA ASP A 85 -1.84 7.67 7.77
C ASP A 85 -1.49 6.31 8.41
N SER A 86 -1.26 6.32 9.70
CA SER A 86 -0.90 5.13 10.48
C SER A 86 -2.06 4.12 10.65
N MET A 87 -3.29 4.49 10.25
CA MET A 87 -4.46 3.61 10.31
C MET A 87 -4.76 2.95 8.95
N ASN A 88 -3.89 3.09 7.97
CA ASN A 88 -4.06 2.53 6.64
C ASN A 88 -3.63 1.05 6.58
N ALA A 89 -4.55 0.14 6.85
CA ALA A 89 -4.29 -1.31 6.82
C ALA A 89 -3.75 -1.79 5.47
N ASP A 90 -4.27 -1.24 4.36
CA ASP A 90 -3.85 -1.62 3.00
C ASP A 90 -2.39 -1.25 2.72
N ALA A 91 -1.90 -0.15 3.27
CA ALA A 91 -0.51 0.25 3.12
C ALA A 91 0.44 -0.71 3.85
N PHE A 92 0.05 -1.20 5.04
CA PHE A 92 0.79 -2.25 5.74
C PHE A 92 0.80 -3.56 4.93
N THR A 93 -0.34 -4.02 4.42
CA THR A 93 -0.41 -5.23 3.58
C THR A 93 0.38 -5.04 2.27
N GLY A 94 0.32 -3.86 1.66
CA GLY A 94 1.12 -3.50 0.49
C GLY A 94 2.63 -3.58 0.75
N ARG A 95 3.09 -3.00 1.88
CA ARG A 95 4.51 -3.06 2.27
C ARG A 95 4.93 -4.48 2.65
N ALA A 96 4.08 -5.23 3.33
CA ALA A 96 4.30 -6.64 3.62
C ALA A 96 4.53 -7.48 2.35
N ASN A 97 3.71 -7.27 1.31
CA ASN A 97 3.89 -7.95 0.02
C ASN A 97 5.23 -7.60 -0.64
N VAL A 98 5.66 -6.35 -0.55
CA VAL A 98 6.97 -5.92 -1.03
C VAL A 98 8.08 -6.55 -0.21
N ASN A 99 8.00 -6.53 1.11
CA ASN A 99 8.97 -7.16 2.02
C ASN A 99 9.09 -8.66 1.76
N TYR A 100 7.97 -9.36 1.54
CA TYR A 100 8.00 -10.77 1.17
C TYR A 100 8.76 -11.03 -0.14
N LYS A 101 8.53 -10.21 -1.17
CA LYS A 101 9.24 -10.29 -2.46
C LYS A 101 10.74 -10.00 -2.33
N LEU A 102 11.14 -9.19 -1.35
CA LEU A 102 12.53 -8.90 -1.00
C LEU A 102 13.16 -9.95 -0.05
N ASN A 103 12.42 -10.99 0.33
CA ASN A 103 12.78 -12.02 1.32
C ASN A 103 12.97 -11.49 2.76
N ASN A 104 12.42 -10.34 3.07
CA ASN A 104 12.38 -9.74 4.41
C ASN A 104 11.18 -10.33 5.19
N PHE A 105 11.28 -11.61 5.58
CA PHE A 105 10.12 -12.36 6.10
C PHE A 105 9.70 -11.91 7.50
N LYS A 106 10.62 -11.42 8.33
CA LYS A 106 10.29 -10.88 9.66
C LYS A 106 9.47 -9.60 9.52
N GLU A 107 9.94 -8.67 8.71
CA GLU A 107 9.25 -7.41 8.42
C GLU A 107 7.88 -7.66 7.74
N THR A 108 7.78 -8.73 6.94
CA THR A 108 6.48 -9.16 6.38
C THR A 108 5.49 -9.54 7.48
N ILE A 109 5.94 -10.30 8.49
CA ILE A 109 5.10 -10.72 9.61
C ILE A 109 4.66 -9.52 10.44
N ASP A 110 5.58 -8.60 10.70
CA ASP A 110 5.31 -7.39 11.49
C ASP A 110 4.26 -6.51 10.79
N ASP A 111 4.44 -6.24 9.50
CA ASP A 111 3.52 -5.45 8.70
C ASP A 111 2.14 -6.11 8.59
N CYS A 112 2.08 -7.43 8.31
CA CYS A 112 0.82 -8.16 8.30
C CYS A 112 0.12 -8.14 9.67
N THR A 113 0.88 -8.21 10.75
CA THR A 113 0.32 -8.16 12.12
C THR A 113 -0.27 -6.78 12.40
N ALA A 114 0.40 -5.71 11.99
CA ALA A 114 -0.13 -4.35 12.08
C ALA A 114 -1.41 -4.19 11.25
N SER A 115 -1.40 -4.64 9.99
CA SER A 115 -2.59 -4.63 9.14
C SER A 115 -3.77 -5.37 9.77
N LEU A 116 -3.54 -6.58 10.30
CA LEU A 116 -4.58 -7.40 10.94
C LEU A 116 -5.09 -6.82 12.26
N GLY A 117 -4.30 -6.01 12.94
CA GLY A 117 -4.74 -5.22 14.08
C GLY A 117 -5.76 -4.15 13.68
N LEU A 118 -5.62 -3.58 12.49
CA LEU A 118 -6.51 -2.56 11.93
C LEU A 118 -7.71 -3.21 11.20
N ASN A 119 -7.47 -4.27 10.43
CA ASN A 119 -8.49 -5.01 9.68
C ASN A 119 -8.38 -6.52 9.93
N PRO A 120 -9.06 -7.06 10.95
CA PRO A 120 -9.01 -8.50 11.28
C PRO A 120 -9.65 -9.43 10.25
N LYS A 121 -10.25 -8.88 9.18
CA LYS A 121 -10.87 -9.66 8.10
C LYS A 121 -10.04 -9.69 6.81
N ASP A 122 -8.84 -9.14 6.81
CA ASP A 122 -7.96 -9.17 5.65
C ASP A 122 -7.35 -10.57 5.44
N TYR A 123 -7.99 -11.37 4.60
CA TYR A 123 -7.49 -12.70 4.23
C TYR A 123 -6.17 -12.66 3.46
N ILE A 124 -5.86 -11.55 2.78
CA ILE A 124 -4.60 -11.38 2.05
C ILE A 124 -3.45 -11.29 3.05
N ALA A 125 -3.61 -10.47 4.09
CA ALA A 125 -2.62 -10.33 5.15
C ALA A 125 -2.39 -11.65 5.92
N TYR A 126 -3.46 -12.41 6.25
CA TYR A 126 -3.31 -13.75 6.83
C TYR A 126 -2.53 -14.70 5.92
N ASN A 127 -2.91 -14.80 4.65
CA ASN A 127 -2.22 -15.68 3.71
C ASN A 127 -0.75 -15.30 3.51
N LEU A 128 -0.46 -14.00 3.44
CA LEU A 128 0.90 -13.49 3.27
C LEU A 128 1.75 -13.74 4.52
N ARG A 129 1.20 -13.53 5.72
CA ARG A 129 1.88 -13.83 6.99
C ARG A 129 2.16 -15.32 7.15
N ALA A 130 1.21 -16.16 6.76
CA ALA A 130 1.40 -17.61 6.73
C ALA A 130 2.55 -18.03 5.82
N LEU A 131 2.65 -17.44 4.62
CA LEU A 131 3.76 -17.70 3.71
C LEU A 131 5.10 -17.27 4.32
N ALA A 132 5.16 -16.13 5.01
CA ALA A 132 6.36 -15.67 5.68
C ALA A 132 6.75 -16.59 6.87
N TYR A 133 5.80 -17.00 7.71
CA TYR A 133 6.03 -18.00 8.75
C TYR A 133 6.58 -19.32 8.19
N ASN A 134 5.99 -19.79 7.09
CA ASN A 134 6.49 -21.02 6.43
C ASN A 134 7.94 -20.87 5.92
N LYS A 135 8.30 -19.71 5.38
CA LYS A 135 9.69 -19.41 4.95
C LYS A 135 10.68 -19.40 6.12
N LEU A 136 10.23 -19.02 7.31
CA LEU A 136 11.03 -19.06 8.54
C LEU A 136 10.97 -20.42 9.29
N GLY A 137 10.25 -21.41 8.75
CA GLY A 137 10.12 -22.75 9.36
C GLY A 137 9.06 -22.86 10.46
N ASP A 138 8.31 -21.78 10.77
CA ASP A 138 7.23 -21.80 11.73
C ASP A 138 5.94 -22.35 11.11
N LYS A 139 5.92 -23.68 10.92
CA LYS A 139 4.78 -24.39 10.34
C LYS A 139 3.49 -24.22 11.17
N LYS A 140 3.62 -24.14 12.50
CA LYS A 140 2.45 -24.05 13.39
C LYS A 140 1.67 -22.76 13.12
N ASN A 141 2.33 -21.62 13.13
CA ASN A 141 1.70 -20.32 12.86
C ASN A 141 1.29 -20.18 11.41
N ALA A 142 2.08 -20.70 10.45
CA ALA A 142 1.71 -20.73 9.05
C ALA A 142 0.37 -21.44 8.83
N CYS A 143 0.19 -22.65 9.39
CA CYS A 143 -1.04 -23.45 9.19
C CYS A 143 -2.26 -22.83 9.89
N LYS A 144 -2.05 -22.16 11.03
CA LYS A 144 -3.10 -21.38 11.69
C LYS A 144 -3.59 -20.23 10.81
N ASP A 145 -2.68 -19.44 10.27
CA ASP A 145 -3.01 -18.29 9.44
C ASP A 145 -3.60 -18.69 8.09
N PHE A 146 -3.10 -19.77 7.44
CA PHE A 146 -3.77 -20.33 6.26
C PHE A 146 -5.22 -20.74 6.53
N SER A 147 -5.47 -21.39 7.68
CA SER A 147 -6.84 -21.77 8.07
C SER A 147 -7.73 -20.53 8.21
N LYS A 148 -7.22 -19.48 8.84
CA LYS A 148 -7.97 -18.23 9.01
C LYS A 148 -8.23 -17.53 7.69
N ALA A 149 -7.24 -17.48 6.79
CA ALA A 149 -7.43 -16.95 5.44
C ALA A 149 -8.51 -17.71 4.65
N ILE A 150 -8.57 -19.06 4.80
CA ILE A 150 -9.61 -19.90 4.17
C ILE A 150 -11.00 -19.57 4.72
N GLU A 151 -11.16 -19.46 6.05
CA GLU A 151 -12.41 -19.07 6.68
C GLU A 151 -12.94 -17.73 6.14
N LEU A 152 -12.01 -16.82 5.79
CA LEU A 152 -12.31 -15.49 5.24
C LEU A 152 -12.44 -15.49 3.69
N GLY A 153 -12.40 -16.66 3.04
CA GLY A 153 -12.66 -16.82 1.62
C GLY A 153 -11.45 -16.86 0.69
N SER A 154 -10.22 -16.98 1.24
CA SER A 154 -9.01 -17.04 0.42
C SER A 154 -8.86 -18.34 -0.34
N GLN A 155 -9.04 -18.32 -1.66
CA GLN A 155 -8.83 -19.49 -2.53
C GLN A 155 -7.33 -19.87 -2.62
N SER A 156 -6.44 -18.90 -2.61
CA SER A 156 -5.00 -19.15 -2.65
C SER A 156 -4.50 -19.87 -1.39
N ALA A 157 -5.09 -19.57 -0.22
CA ALA A 157 -4.71 -20.21 1.04
C ALA A 157 -5.07 -21.70 1.09
N ILE A 158 -6.10 -22.16 0.37
CA ILE A 158 -6.46 -23.59 0.25
C ILE A 158 -5.27 -24.37 -0.34
N LYS A 159 -4.76 -23.91 -1.48
CA LYS A 159 -3.60 -24.51 -2.15
C LYS A 159 -2.36 -24.48 -1.28
N ASN A 160 -2.09 -23.35 -0.66
CA ASN A 160 -0.92 -23.16 0.20
C ASN A 160 -0.98 -24.08 1.43
N LYS A 161 -2.13 -24.16 2.10
CA LYS A 161 -2.31 -25.05 3.25
C LYS A 161 -2.10 -26.53 2.87
N ALA A 162 -2.67 -26.98 1.76
CA ALA A 162 -2.50 -28.35 1.27
C ALA A 162 -1.02 -28.67 0.96
N THR A 163 -0.24 -27.69 0.56
CA THR A 163 1.18 -27.86 0.22
C THR A 163 2.07 -27.86 1.47
N PHE A 164 1.85 -26.95 2.41
CA PHE A 164 2.79 -26.65 3.50
C PHE A 164 2.39 -27.26 4.86
N CYS A 165 1.12 -27.68 5.04
CA CYS A 165 0.58 -28.13 6.32
C CYS A 165 0.31 -29.67 6.37
N LYS A 166 1.20 -30.43 5.75
CA LYS A 166 1.20 -31.91 5.84
C LYS A 166 2.02 -32.36 7.03
#